data_eca62ec82b8461de28977662a426a9e9
#
_entry.id   eca62ec82b8461de28977662a426a9e9
#
_cell.length_a   1.000
_cell.length_b   1.000
_cell.length_c   1.000
_cell.angle_alpha   90.00
_cell.angle_beta   90.00
_cell.angle_gamma   90.00
#
_symmetry.space_group_name_H-M   'P 1'
#
loop_
_entity.id
_entity.type
_entity.pdbx_description
1 polymer ?
#
loop_
_entity_poly.entity_id
_entity_poly.type
_entity_poly.pdbx_seq_one_letter_code
_entity_poly.pdbx_strand_id
1 'polypeptide(L)'
;MGNGPTRRPRNKAKALLVEAGFADGFTTTLKLPPPSYARRGGEIIAAQLRAVGINAEISNLEWAQWLEQVFRGKDYGLTIVSHTEPMDIGIYARPEYYFQYDNPAFQDLMTRLTATADPDQRRAMLQEAQTIISTDYVNGYLFQLAATSVAKTGVQGMWLNAPTQAIDLTGISWAD
;
A
#
# COMPACT_ATOMS: atom_id res chain seq x y z
N MET A 1 -1.20 -8.81 24.32
CA MET A 1 -1.15 -9.78 23.21
C MET A 1 -2.17 -9.32 22.17
N GLY A 2 -1.74 -8.60 21.14
CA GLY A 2 -2.61 -8.10 20.08
C GLY A 2 -3.02 -9.25 19.18
N ASN A 3 -4.32 -9.44 18.98
CA ASN A 3 -4.83 -10.32 17.95
C ASN A 3 -4.37 -9.77 16.59
N GLY A 4 -3.45 -10.46 15.95
CA GLY A 4 -3.08 -10.18 14.57
C GLY A 4 -4.32 -10.22 13.66
N PRO A 5 -4.26 -9.63 12.44
CA PRO A 5 -5.41 -9.55 11.56
C PRO A 5 -6.00 -10.94 11.36
N THR A 6 -7.27 -11.09 11.73
CA THR A 6 -8.02 -12.33 11.58
C THR A 6 -7.98 -12.72 10.10
N ARG A 7 -7.31 -13.83 9.80
CA ARG A 7 -7.26 -14.41 8.47
C ARG A 7 -8.69 -14.66 8.02
N ARG A 8 -9.22 -13.86 7.11
CA ARG A 8 -10.57 -14.09 6.56
C ARG A 8 -10.60 -15.49 5.99
N PRO A 9 -11.62 -16.32 6.30
CA PRO A 9 -11.67 -17.69 5.82
C PRO A 9 -11.62 -17.70 4.28
N ARG A 10 -10.81 -18.57 3.70
CA ARG A 10 -10.76 -18.78 2.23
C ARG A 10 -12.15 -19.03 1.63
N ASN A 11 -13.03 -19.65 2.40
CA ASN A 11 -14.41 -19.89 1.99
C ASN A 11 -15.20 -18.59 1.73
N LYS A 12 -14.94 -17.52 2.49
CA LYS A 12 -15.59 -16.22 2.24
C LYS A 12 -15.11 -15.62 0.91
N ALA A 13 -13.81 -15.71 0.61
CA ALA A 13 -13.28 -15.22 -0.67
C ALA A 13 -13.88 -15.98 -1.86
N LYS A 14 -14.01 -17.31 -1.75
CA LYS A 14 -14.66 -18.12 -2.79
C LYS A 14 -16.15 -17.79 -2.95
N ALA A 15 -16.87 -17.57 -1.85
CA ALA A 15 -18.27 -17.14 -1.91
C ALA A 15 -18.43 -15.79 -2.61
N LEU A 16 -17.57 -14.81 -2.29
CA LEU A 16 -17.55 -13.51 -2.96
C LEU A 16 -17.23 -13.60 -4.45
N LEU A 17 -16.35 -14.53 -4.84
CA LEU A 17 -16.08 -14.77 -6.27
C LEU A 17 -17.31 -15.33 -6.99
N VAL A 18 -18.06 -16.25 -6.37
CA VAL A 18 -19.31 -16.75 -6.91
C VAL A 18 -20.34 -15.63 -7.06
N GLU A 19 -20.53 -14.81 -6.04
CA GLU A 19 -21.42 -13.65 -6.06
C GLU A 19 -21.06 -12.65 -7.17
N ALA A 20 -19.75 -12.49 -7.42
CA ALA A 20 -19.23 -11.62 -8.48
C ALA A 20 -19.28 -12.25 -9.90
N GLY A 21 -19.79 -13.48 -10.04
CA GLY A 21 -19.87 -14.18 -11.34
C GLY A 21 -18.60 -14.92 -11.75
N PHE A 22 -17.62 -15.11 -10.85
CA PHE A 22 -16.36 -15.78 -11.08
C PHE A 22 -16.27 -17.12 -10.32
N ALA A 23 -17.32 -17.96 -10.41
CA ALA A 23 -17.36 -19.23 -9.70
C ALA A 23 -16.18 -20.17 -10.05
N ASP A 24 -15.73 -20.13 -11.31
CA ASP A 24 -14.60 -20.92 -11.82
C ASP A 24 -13.25 -20.19 -11.64
N GLY A 25 -13.24 -19.03 -10.99
CA GLY A 25 -12.08 -18.15 -10.88
C GLY A 25 -11.79 -17.36 -12.16
N PHE A 26 -10.62 -16.71 -12.18
CA PHE A 26 -10.14 -15.97 -13.36
C PHE A 26 -8.62 -15.82 -13.34
N THR A 27 -8.07 -15.38 -14.48
CA THR A 27 -6.65 -15.05 -14.63
C THR A 27 -6.48 -13.55 -14.70
N THR A 28 -5.45 -13.02 -14.02
CA THR A 28 -5.05 -11.61 -14.06
C THR A 28 -3.52 -11.51 -14.04
N THR A 29 -2.98 -10.31 -14.31
CA THR A 29 -1.55 -10.05 -14.22
C THR A 29 -1.18 -9.50 -12.84
N LEU A 30 0.04 -9.83 -12.37
CA LEU A 30 0.66 -9.24 -11.19
C LEU A 30 2.03 -8.68 -11.60
N LYS A 31 2.06 -7.38 -11.93
CA LYS A 31 3.28 -6.67 -12.37
C LYS A 31 4.06 -6.15 -11.16
N LEU A 32 5.31 -6.59 -11.01
CA LEU A 32 6.12 -6.36 -9.81
C LEU A 32 7.38 -5.54 -10.14
N PRO A 33 7.65 -4.44 -9.41
CA PRO A 33 8.90 -3.70 -9.51
C PRO A 33 10.07 -4.49 -8.88
N PRO A 34 11.34 -4.03 -9.06
CA PRO A 34 12.52 -4.79 -8.64
C PRO A 34 12.66 -5.08 -7.13
N PRO A 35 12.18 -4.25 -6.19
CA PRO A 35 12.43 -4.45 -4.76
C PRO A 35 11.99 -5.82 -4.25
N SER A 36 12.79 -6.39 -3.34
CA SER A 36 12.55 -7.73 -2.79
C SER A 36 11.21 -7.86 -2.08
N TYR A 37 10.72 -6.80 -1.43
CA TYR A 37 9.40 -6.81 -0.79
C TYR A 37 8.28 -7.06 -1.80
N ALA A 38 8.40 -6.52 -3.02
CA ALA A 38 7.40 -6.69 -4.07
C ALA A 38 7.51 -8.08 -4.70
N ARG A 39 8.72 -8.50 -5.12
CA ARG A 39 8.92 -9.80 -5.79
C ARG A 39 8.61 -10.98 -4.86
N ARG A 40 9.15 -11.00 -3.64
CA ARG A 40 8.84 -12.07 -2.67
C ARG A 40 7.40 -12.00 -2.16
N GLY A 41 6.90 -10.80 -1.90
CA GLY A 41 5.50 -10.60 -1.52
C GLY A 41 4.56 -11.07 -2.63
N GLY A 42 4.90 -10.80 -3.88
CA GLY A 42 4.13 -11.22 -5.05
C GLY A 42 3.99 -12.74 -5.18
N GLU A 43 5.06 -13.50 -4.93
CA GLU A 43 5.01 -14.97 -4.93
C GLU A 43 4.02 -15.49 -3.87
N ILE A 44 4.06 -14.92 -2.67
CA ILE A 44 3.15 -15.29 -1.57
C ILE A 44 1.71 -14.93 -1.92
N ILE A 45 1.47 -13.72 -2.43
CA ILE A 45 0.14 -13.25 -2.81
C ILE A 45 -0.42 -14.07 -3.96
N ALA A 46 0.37 -14.36 -5.01
CA ALA A 46 -0.06 -15.21 -6.11
C ALA A 46 -0.46 -16.62 -5.64
N ALA A 47 0.32 -17.21 -4.72
CA ALA A 47 -0.03 -18.49 -4.12
C ALA A 47 -1.32 -18.45 -3.29
N GLN A 48 -1.56 -17.35 -2.55
CA GLN A 48 -2.78 -17.17 -1.77
C GLN A 48 -4.00 -16.93 -2.67
N LEU A 49 -3.86 -16.17 -3.74
CA LEU A 49 -4.91 -15.93 -4.73
C LEU A 49 -5.29 -17.22 -5.47
N ARG A 50 -4.29 -18.01 -5.87
CA ARG A 50 -4.52 -19.31 -6.50
C ARG A 50 -5.33 -20.26 -5.60
N ALA A 51 -5.12 -20.21 -4.28
CA ALA A 51 -5.87 -21.04 -3.32
C ALA A 51 -7.38 -20.75 -3.26
N VAL A 52 -7.81 -19.60 -3.82
CA VAL A 52 -9.22 -19.20 -3.90
C VAL A 52 -9.76 -19.17 -5.33
N GLY A 53 -8.95 -19.49 -6.34
CA GLY A 53 -9.37 -19.59 -7.74
C GLY A 53 -8.86 -18.44 -8.63
N ILE A 54 -8.07 -17.51 -8.11
CA ILE A 54 -7.51 -16.41 -8.92
C ILE A 54 -6.08 -16.77 -9.34
N ASN A 55 -5.85 -16.87 -10.65
CA ASN A 55 -4.51 -17.10 -11.21
C ASN A 55 -3.85 -15.74 -11.50
N ALA A 56 -3.00 -15.27 -10.60
CA ALA A 56 -2.21 -14.04 -10.77
C ALA A 56 -0.87 -14.38 -11.45
N GLU A 57 -0.73 -14.04 -12.72
CA GLU A 57 0.49 -14.26 -13.52
C GLU A 57 1.53 -13.20 -13.19
N ILE A 58 2.65 -13.62 -12.60
CA ILE A 58 3.71 -12.70 -12.18
C ILE A 58 4.51 -12.24 -13.41
N SER A 59 4.63 -10.91 -13.55
CA SER A 59 5.53 -10.25 -14.50
C SER A 59 6.50 -9.34 -13.73
N ASN A 60 7.76 -9.73 -13.66
CA ASN A 60 8.80 -8.93 -13.03
C ASN A 60 9.27 -7.85 -14.00
N LEU A 61 9.18 -6.60 -13.58
CA LEU A 61 9.56 -5.42 -14.37
C LEU A 61 10.76 -4.72 -13.73
N GLU A 62 11.56 -4.05 -14.55
CA GLU A 62 12.49 -3.05 -14.06
C GLU A 62 11.78 -1.71 -13.82
N TRP A 63 12.36 -0.80 -13.01
CA TRP A 63 11.68 0.44 -12.63
C TRP A 63 11.20 1.28 -13.82
N ALA A 64 11.99 1.38 -14.88
CA ALA A 64 11.59 2.12 -16.07
C ALA A 64 10.35 1.50 -16.75
N GLN A 65 10.30 0.18 -16.82
CA GLN A 65 9.16 -0.56 -17.38
C GLN A 65 7.93 -0.44 -16.47
N TRP A 66 8.12 -0.51 -15.14
CA TRP A 66 7.02 -0.35 -14.18
C TRP A 66 6.42 1.05 -14.27
N LEU A 67 7.26 2.10 -14.32
CA LEU A 67 6.81 3.48 -14.50
C LEU A 67 6.05 3.68 -15.80
N GLU A 68 6.49 3.05 -16.88
CA GLU A 68 5.83 3.15 -18.18
C GLU A 68 4.52 2.38 -18.22
N GLN A 69 4.54 1.10 -17.86
CA GLN A 69 3.39 0.22 -18.02
C GLN A 69 2.36 0.41 -16.90
N VAL A 70 2.81 0.43 -15.64
CA VAL A 70 1.91 0.45 -14.48
C VAL A 70 1.51 1.89 -14.14
N PHE A 71 2.51 2.75 -13.87
CA PHE A 71 2.22 4.09 -13.34
C PHE A 71 1.58 5.01 -14.41
N ARG A 72 2.16 5.07 -15.60
CA ARG A 72 1.65 5.93 -16.69
C ARG A 72 0.60 5.23 -17.53
N GLY A 73 0.89 4.01 -17.96
CA GLY A 73 0.06 3.25 -18.88
C GLY A 73 -1.16 2.61 -18.22
N LYS A 74 -1.15 2.44 -16.87
CA LYS A 74 -2.24 1.79 -16.12
C LYS A 74 -2.58 0.38 -16.64
N ASP A 75 -1.62 -0.25 -17.33
CA ASP A 75 -1.72 -1.58 -17.91
C ASP A 75 -1.27 -2.64 -16.90
N TYR A 76 -2.14 -2.97 -15.96
CA TYR A 76 -1.91 -4.02 -14.97
C TYR A 76 -3.23 -4.49 -14.36
N GLY A 77 -3.27 -5.74 -13.92
CA GLY A 77 -4.35 -6.24 -13.09
C GLY A 77 -4.07 -5.95 -11.61
N LEU A 78 -2.88 -6.35 -11.15
CA LEU A 78 -2.40 -6.12 -9.78
C LEU A 78 -0.93 -5.68 -9.82
N THR A 79 -0.53 -4.93 -8.80
CA THR A 79 0.88 -4.57 -8.54
C THR A 79 1.12 -4.48 -7.03
N ILE A 80 2.39 -4.58 -6.62
CA ILE A 80 2.81 -4.35 -5.23
C ILE A 80 3.89 -3.27 -5.24
N VAL A 81 3.62 -2.17 -4.55
CA VAL A 81 4.59 -1.08 -4.40
C VAL A 81 4.48 -0.47 -3.01
N SER A 82 5.60 -0.01 -2.45
CA SER A 82 5.64 0.72 -1.19
C SER A 82 5.50 2.21 -1.46
N HIS A 83 4.52 2.84 -0.84
CA HIS A 83 4.40 4.28 -0.74
C HIS A 83 5.05 4.76 0.54
N THR A 84 5.83 5.82 0.48
CA THR A 84 6.68 6.30 1.58
C THR A 84 6.55 7.80 1.82
N GLU A 85 5.77 8.48 1.01
CA GLU A 85 5.57 9.92 1.10
C GLU A 85 4.67 10.27 2.29
N PRO A 86 5.07 11.23 3.12
CA PRO A 86 4.22 11.74 4.19
C PRO A 86 2.94 12.37 3.63
N MET A 87 1.81 12.19 4.34
CA MET A 87 0.52 12.78 3.96
C MET A 87 -0.03 12.31 2.60
N ASP A 88 0.34 11.14 2.19
CA ASP A 88 0.08 10.51 0.90
C ASP A 88 -1.42 10.22 0.61
N ILE A 89 -2.27 10.24 1.64
CA ILE A 89 -3.70 9.92 1.49
C ILE A 89 -4.42 10.75 0.41
N GLY A 90 -3.91 11.94 0.07
CA GLY A 90 -4.45 12.80 -0.98
C GLY A 90 -4.39 12.23 -2.39
N ILE A 91 -3.54 11.23 -2.64
CA ILE A 91 -3.45 10.59 -3.97
C ILE A 91 -4.73 9.86 -4.36
N TYR A 92 -5.50 9.37 -3.37
CA TYR A 92 -6.78 8.72 -3.60
C TYR A 92 -7.90 9.68 -4.07
N ALA A 93 -7.69 10.99 -3.95
CA ALA A 93 -8.60 12.00 -4.50
C ALA A 93 -8.29 12.37 -5.95
N ARG A 94 -7.33 11.69 -6.59
CA ARG A 94 -6.92 11.96 -7.97
C ARG A 94 -7.38 10.81 -8.88
N PRO A 95 -8.49 10.95 -9.62
CA PRO A 95 -8.99 9.87 -10.48
C PRO A 95 -7.99 9.43 -11.55
N GLU A 96 -7.13 10.35 -12.00
CA GLU A 96 -6.07 10.08 -12.97
C GLU A 96 -4.85 9.35 -12.39
N TYR A 97 -4.75 9.21 -11.07
CA TYR A 97 -3.64 8.47 -10.45
C TYR A 97 -3.67 7.01 -10.88
N TYR A 98 -2.57 6.31 -10.79
CA TYR A 98 -2.49 4.95 -11.36
C TYR A 98 -3.44 3.93 -10.72
N PHE A 99 -3.97 4.18 -9.53
CA PHE A 99 -5.04 3.38 -8.92
C PHE A 99 -6.38 3.47 -9.66
N GLN A 100 -6.60 4.55 -10.43
CA GLN A 100 -7.86 4.84 -11.14
C GLN A 100 -9.08 4.82 -10.20
N TYR A 101 -8.89 5.26 -8.96
CA TYR A 101 -9.96 5.36 -7.98
C TYR A 101 -10.70 6.68 -8.13
N ASP A 102 -11.97 6.60 -8.46
CA ASP A 102 -12.86 7.76 -8.68
C ASP A 102 -14.05 7.68 -7.73
N ASN A 103 -13.95 8.39 -6.59
CA ASN A 103 -15.02 8.50 -5.61
C ASN A 103 -15.26 9.98 -5.27
N PRO A 104 -16.36 10.60 -5.79
CA PRO A 104 -16.66 12.01 -5.55
C PRO A 104 -16.81 12.36 -4.06
N ALA A 105 -17.33 11.45 -3.23
CA ALA A 105 -17.47 11.68 -1.80
C ALA A 105 -16.10 11.77 -1.11
N PHE A 106 -15.14 10.94 -1.54
CA PHE A 106 -13.76 11.00 -1.05
C PHE A 106 -13.07 12.30 -1.49
N GLN A 107 -13.27 12.72 -2.74
CA GLN A 107 -12.70 13.97 -3.27
C GLN A 107 -13.24 15.20 -2.52
N ASP A 108 -14.53 15.25 -2.24
CA ASP A 108 -15.17 16.30 -1.43
C ASP A 108 -14.59 16.31 0.00
N LEU A 109 -14.48 15.15 0.63
CA LEU A 109 -13.89 15.00 1.96
C LEU A 109 -12.45 15.57 2.01
N MET A 110 -11.62 15.26 1.02
CA MET A 110 -10.25 15.75 0.93
C MET A 110 -10.19 17.27 0.69
N THR A 111 -11.12 17.82 -0.07
CA THR A 111 -11.27 19.26 -0.27
C THR A 111 -11.60 19.96 1.06
N ARG A 112 -12.57 19.46 1.80
CA ARG A 112 -12.94 19.96 3.13
C ARG A 112 -11.80 19.83 4.15
N LEU A 113 -11.10 18.70 4.14
CA LEU A 113 -9.93 18.47 5.01
C LEU A 113 -8.84 19.53 4.77
N THR A 114 -8.58 19.88 3.51
CA THR A 114 -7.57 20.90 3.15
C THR A 114 -7.97 22.29 3.64
N ALA A 115 -9.26 22.60 3.65
CA ALA A 115 -9.80 23.89 4.11
C ALA A 115 -9.98 23.98 5.64
N THR A 116 -9.85 22.87 6.37
CA THR A 116 -10.12 22.79 7.81
C THR A 116 -8.81 23.00 8.60
N ALA A 117 -8.78 23.98 9.50
CA ALA A 117 -7.63 24.25 10.39
C ALA A 117 -7.71 23.54 11.73
N ASP A 118 -8.92 23.26 12.23
CA ASP A 118 -9.16 22.64 13.54
C ASP A 118 -8.59 21.20 13.60
N PRO A 119 -7.69 20.90 14.57
CA PRO A 119 -7.00 19.60 14.60
C PRO A 119 -7.94 18.40 14.85
N ASP A 120 -8.99 18.59 15.64
CA ASP A 120 -9.90 17.48 15.99
C ASP A 120 -10.85 17.17 14.82
N GLN A 121 -11.33 18.20 14.13
CA GLN A 121 -12.08 18.02 12.90
C GLN A 121 -11.21 17.36 11.80
N ARG A 122 -9.96 17.78 11.64
CA ARG A 122 -9.02 17.15 10.72
C ARG A 122 -8.81 15.67 11.02
N ARG A 123 -8.65 15.35 12.32
CA ARG A 123 -8.50 13.95 12.76
C ARG A 123 -9.73 13.11 12.40
N ALA A 124 -10.93 13.63 12.65
CA ALA A 124 -12.17 12.95 12.31
C ALA A 124 -12.30 12.71 10.80
N MET A 125 -11.99 13.72 9.99
CA MET A 125 -12.00 13.60 8.52
C MET A 125 -10.96 12.60 8.00
N LEU A 126 -9.77 12.53 8.60
CA LEU A 126 -8.76 11.53 8.23
C LEU A 126 -9.19 10.10 8.60
N GLN A 127 -9.90 9.93 9.71
CA GLN A 127 -10.48 8.63 10.09
C GLN A 127 -11.59 8.22 9.12
N GLU A 128 -12.45 9.17 8.70
CA GLU A 128 -13.46 8.95 7.68
C GLU A 128 -12.83 8.56 6.35
N ALA A 129 -11.80 9.28 5.91
CA ALA A 129 -11.05 8.98 4.68
C ALA A 129 -10.48 7.55 4.68
N GLN A 130 -9.85 7.13 5.78
CA GLN A 130 -9.33 5.76 5.94
C GLN A 130 -10.46 4.72 5.88
N THR A 131 -11.61 5.03 6.46
CA THR A 131 -12.78 4.15 6.43
C THR A 131 -13.28 3.96 5.00
N ILE A 132 -13.43 5.04 4.23
CA ILE A 132 -13.87 4.98 2.83
C ILE A 132 -12.91 4.12 2.01
N ILE A 133 -11.60 4.41 2.03
CA ILE A 133 -10.61 3.66 1.26
C ILE A 133 -10.64 2.16 1.62
N SER A 134 -10.78 1.84 2.90
CA SER A 134 -10.78 0.44 3.35
C SER A 134 -12.06 -0.32 3.00
N THR A 135 -13.19 0.37 2.95
CA THR A 135 -14.50 -0.23 2.59
C THR A 135 -14.70 -0.34 1.09
N ASP A 136 -14.07 0.55 0.31
CA ASP A 136 -14.09 0.49 -1.15
C ASP A 136 -13.05 -0.49 -1.72
N TYR A 137 -12.22 -1.08 -0.84
CA TYR A 137 -11.20 -2.07 -1.23
C TYR A 137 -10.25 -1.60 -2.33
N VAL A 138 -9.91 -0.31 -2.34
CA VAL A 138 -9.04 0.29 -3.36
C VAL A 138 -7.68 -0.39 -3.41
N ASN A 139 -7.12 -0.69 -2.23
CA ASN A 139 -5.84 -1.39 -2.07
C ASN A 139 -5.94 -2.53 -1.06
N GLY A 140 -5.15 -3.57 -1.29
CA GLY A 140 -4.84 -4.57 -0.29
C GLY A 140 -3.61 -4.15 0.53
N TYR A 141 -3.80 -3.60 1.72
CA TYR A 141 -2.69 -3.24 2.62
C TYR A 141 -2.03 -4.51 3.15
N LEU A 142 -0.75 -4.70 2.83
CA LEU A 142 -0.02 -5.93 3.16
C LEU A 142 0.73 -5.81 4.49
N PHE A 143 1.63 -4.83 4.59
CA PHE A 143 2.46 -4.58 5.77
C PHE A 143 3.12 -3.20 5.68
N GLN A 144 3.57 -2.71 6.82
CA GLN A 144 4.47 -1.57 6.89
C GLN A 144 5.91 -2.09 7.02
N LEU A 145 6.76 -1.68 6.09
CA LEU A 145 8.17 -2.09 6.10
C LEU A 145 8.91 -1.31 7.19
N ALA A 146 9.54 -2.04 8.11
CA ALA A 146 10.40 -1.42 9.12
C ALA A 146 11.70 -0.92 8.47
N ALA A 147 12.03 0.35 8.67
CA ALA A 147 13.35 0.87 8.35
C ALA A 147 14.32 0.45 9.46
N THR A 148 15.24 -0.45 9.14
CA THR A 148 16.24 -0.94 10.09
C THR A 148 17.60 -0.36 9.75
N SER A 149 18.38 -0.03 10.78
CA SER A 149 19.75 0.46 10.66
C SER A 149 20.71 -0.38 11.46
N VAL A 150 21.96 -0.41 11.05
CA VAL A 150 23.05 -1.05 11.77
C VAL A 150 24.14 -0.02 12.02
N ALA A 151 24.61 0.07 13.25
CA ALA A 151 25.70 0.95 13.63
C ALA A 151 26.73 0.22 14.48
N LYS A 152 27.96 0.72 14.52
CA LYS A 152 28.97 0.24 15.48
C LYS A 152 28.56 0.61 16.91
N THR A 153 28.92 -0.23 17.85
CA THR A 153 28.79 0.08 19.27
C THR A 153 29.53 1.38 19.58
N GLY A 154 28.87 2.29 20.29
CA GLY A 154 29.39 3.62 20.57
C GLY A 154 28.92 4.73 19.64
N VAL A 155 28.26 4.42 18.51
CA VAL A 155 27.59 5.45 17.73
C VAL A 155 26.29 5.86 18.44
N GLN A 156 26.15 7.16 18.67
CA GLN A 156 25.01 7.77 19.34
C GLN A 156 24.32 8.78 18.41
N GLY A 157 23.08 9.18 18.75
CA GLY A 157 22.34 10.23 18.05
C GLY A 157 21.62 9.77 16.78
N MET A 158 21.57 8.48 16.48
CA MET A 158 20.76 7.97 15.37
C MET A 158 19.26 8.11 15.67
N TRP A 159 18.49 8.52 14.68
CA TRP A 159 17.04 8.56 14.81
C TRP A 159 16.45 7.17 15.00
N LEU A 160 15.64 7.00 16.04
CA LEU A 160 14.89 5.77 16.28
C LEU A 160 13.59 5.72 15.44
N ASN A 161 13.00 6.89 15.18
CA ASN A 161 11.77 7.02 14.40
C ASN A 161 11.93 8.17 13.42
N ALA A 162 12.62 7.93 12.31
CA ALA A 162 12.82 8.94 11.28
C ALA A 162 11.48 9.33 10.64
N PRO A 163 11.14 10.62 10.57
CA PRO A 163 9.90 11.09 9.94
C PRO A 163 9.94 11.02 8.42
N THR A 164 11.12 10.80 7.86
CA THR A 164 11.38 10.69 6.42
C THR A 164 12.41 9.59 6.16
N GLN A 165 12.65 9.26 4.90
CA GLN A 165 13.74 8.35 4.51
C GLN A 165 15.14 9.01 4.52
N ALA A 166 15.22 10.31 4.77
CA ALA A 166 16.49 11.01 4.88
C ALA A 166 17.24 10.57 6.13
N ILE A 167 18.55 10.47 6.01
CA ILE A 167 19.44 10.20 7.14
C ILE A 167 20.01 11.53 7.62
N ASP A 168 19.62 11.96 8.82
CA ASP A 168 20.21 13.12 9.47
C ASP A 168 21.44 12.69 10.27
N LEU A 169 22.59 13.20 9.88
CA LEU A 169 23.87 12.91 10.51
C LEU A 169 24.33 14.01 11.48
N THR A 170 23.60 15.10 11.61
CA THR A 170 24.00 16.29 12.39
C THR A 170 24.10 16.03 13.89
N GLY A 171 23.30 15.07 14.40
CA GLY A 171 23.32 14.65 15.81
C GLY A 171 24.17 13.44 16.12
N ILE A 172 24.90 12.88 15.14
CA ILE A 172 25.67 11.65 15.34
C ILE A 172 27.02 11.96 16.00
N SER A 173 27.34 11.20 17.04
CA SER A 173 28.60 11.27 17.78
C SER A 173 29.09 9.88 18.18
N TRP A 174 30.35 9.79 18.64
CA TRP A 174 30.84 8.63 19.33
C TRP A 174 30.65 8.78 20.82
N ALA A 175 30.31 7.68 21.48
CA ALA A 175 30.43 7.61 22.95
C ALA A 175 31.91 7.69 23.33
N ASP A 176 32.22 8.44 24.39
CA ASP A 176 33.55 8.50 25.00
C ASP A 176 33.94 7.15 25.62
#